data_cb32d8fc781c8e62d122bbace449d0d2
#
_entry.id   cb32d8fc781c8e62d122bbace449d0d2
#
_cell.length_a   1.000
_cell.length_b   1.000
_cell.length_c   1.000
_cell.angle_alpha   90.00
_cell.angle_beta   90.00
_cell.angle_gamma   90.00
#
_symmetry.space_group_name_H-M   'P 1'
#
loop_
_entity.id
_entity.type
_entity.pdbx_description
1 polymer ?
#
loop_
_entity_poly.entity_id
_entity_poly.type
_entity_poly.pdbx_seq_one_letter_code
_entity_poly.pdbx_strand_id
1 'polypeptide(L)'
;MKFIIIFVIIIFNANTVSAAEFLIYLESAYKSNPFLNASRENYKAIKENINISRSEFLPTVFITGSQSSQQNSNRTNKVGTTLPDNSNNSEKKSISVDQKIFQGFQGYNLIKKSKLETDQATLELKNTEQQVLLQSATAYYDLVYKIKNVQFNLLNVDLFERQVESDSSRLQKGEITLTDLAQSESSLAGANAKFIAAKTELLTAKSNFERIIRLPAPEKIIKDNSIKTISLNLPTGLNSAFIFSEKNNPKLLLAKLDYKISEKNVDIEKSKFSPSASINYTQSQNKDFSSSVDEADQETLKATVTIPLFKGGKNYSSLKKKKFRKAQSNLILQDIINEVKTDTANSWSVYKSSSSILKATQAQVKAAEIANEGITLEYDSGNTRTTLEVIQSRSLLLNARISNAKAERDFAVSKFKLLAVVGKLTLENLKKS
;
A
#
# COMPACT_ATOMS: atom_id res chain seq x y z
N MET A 1 25.93 -65.99 9.48
CA MET A 1 24.98 -64.96 9.68
C MET A 1 25.71 -63.57 9.55
N LYS A 2 25.55 -62.89 8.41
CA LYS A 2 26.14 -61.56 8.16
C LYS A 2 25.06 -60.53 8.41
N PHE A 3 25.22 -59.71 9.45
CA PHE A 3 24.37 -58.55 9.69
C PHE A 3 24.85 -57.41 8.80
N ILE A 4 24.03 -57.01 7.83
CA ILE A 4 24.21 -55.78 7.04
C ILE A 4 23.53 -54.64 7.81
N ILE A 5 24.32 -53.74 8.37
CA ILE A 5 23.85 -52.48 8.96
C ILE A 5 23.63 -51.48 7.81
N ILE A 6 22.36 -51.22 7.48
CA ILE A 6 21.99 -50.13 6.54
C ILE A 6 22.07 -48.80 7.30
N PHE A 7 23.10 -48.02 6.99
CA PHE A 7 23.26 -46.65 7.48
C PHE A 7 22.39 -45.74 6.61
N VAL A 8 21.19 -45.42 7.07
CA VAL A 8 20.33 -44.43 6.42
C VAL A 8 20.90 -43.05 6.69
N ILE A 9 21.59 -42.49 5.71
CA ILE A 9 22.02 -41.06 5.74
C ILE A 9 20.78 -40.19 5.50
N ILE A 10 20.19 -39.67 6.57
CA ILE A 10 19.21 -38.60 6.50
C ILE A 10 19.97 -37.30 6.17
N ILE A 11 20.04 -36.98 4.90
CA ILE A 11 20.50 -35.66 4.45
C ILE A 11 19.43 -34.66 4.85
N PHE A 12 19.61 -34.04 6.00
CA PHE A 12 18.80 -32.88 6.41
C PHE A 12 19.13 -31.69 5.48
N ASN A 13 18.23 -31.44 4.54
CA ASN A 13 18.28 -30.22 3.73
C ASN A 13 18.07 -28.99 4.62
N ALA A 14 19.13 -28.48 5.24
CA ALA A 14 19.14 -27.26 6.06
C ALA A 14 18.84 -25.96 5.26
N ASN A 15 18.65 -26.08 3.94
CA ASN A 15 18.45 -24.92 3.06
C ASN A 15 17.00 -24.42 2.97
N THR A 16 16.02 -25.18 3.46
CA THR A 16 14.59 -24.83 3.31
C THR A 16 14.02 -24.02 4.47
N VAL A 17 14.66 -24.04 5.64
CA VAL A 17 14.10 -23.45 6.87
C VAL A 17 14.07 -21.91 6.83
N SER A 18 15.10 -21.28 6.28
CA SER A 18 15.19 -19.80 6.28
C SER A 18 14.25 -19.11 5.27
N ALA A 19 14.05 -19.73 4.09
CA ALA A 19 13.10 -19.22 3.10
C ALA A 19 11.65 -19.42 3.57
N ALA A 20 11.35 -20.53 4.23
CA ALA A 20 10.04 -20.81 4.82
C ALA A 20 9.69 -19.82 5.93
N GLU A 21 10.65 -19.45 6.78
CA GLU A 21 10.45 -18.48 7.87
C GLU A 21 10.11 -17.07 7.34
N PHE A 22 10.84 -16.58 6.34
CA PHE A 22 10.53 -15.29 5.71
C PHE A 22 9.13 -15.27 5.08
N LEU A 23 8.72 -16.36 4.42
CA LEU A 23 7.37 -16.46 3.85
C LEU A 23 6.29 -16.43 4.92
N ILE A 24 6.51 -17.02 6.10
CA ILE A 24 5.56 -16.93 7.24
C ILE A 24 5.32 -15.47 7.64
N TYR A 25 6.39 -14.65 7.71
CA TYR A 25 6.26 -13.23 8.02
C TYR A 25 5.48 -12.46 6.95
N LEU A 26 5.73 -12.74 5.67
CA LEU A 26 4.97 -12.12 4.57
C LEU A 26 3.50 -12.56 4.59
N GLU A 27 3.22 -13.82 4.87
CA GLU A 27 1.84 -14.32 5.01
C GLU A 27 1.11 -13.70 6.19
N SER A 28 1.78 -13.54 7.33
CA SER A 28 1.19 -12.88 8.49
C SER A 28 0.81 -11.44 8.16
N ALA A 29 1.73 -10.68 7.57
CA ALA A 29 1.43 -9.31 7.13
C ALA A 29 0.27 -9.27 6.13
N TYR A 30 0.26 -10.18 5.14
CA TYR A 30 -0.81 -10.26 4.14
C TYR A 30 -2.19 -10.58 4.76
N LYS A 31 -2.25 -11.40 5.80
CA LYS A 31 -3.51 -11.77 6.46
C LYS A 31 -3.94 -10.76 7.52
N SER A 32 -3.01 -10.24 8.31
CA SER A 32 -3.30 -9.54 9.56
C SER A 32 -3.07 -8.03 9.51
N ASN A 33 -2.50 -7.48 8.41
CA ASN A 33 -2.23 -6.05 8.31
C ASN A 33 -3.54 -5.25 8.24
N PRO A 34 -3.81 -4.31 9.18
CA PRO A 34 -5.08 -3.57 9.22
C PRO A 34 -5.29 -2.67 8.00
N PHE A 35 -4.22 -2.10 7.43
CA PHE A 35 -4.30 -1.25 6.24
C PHE A 35 -4.78 -2.06 5.03
N LEU A 36 -4.25 -3.28 4.84
CA LEU A 36 -4.70 -4.18 3.78
C LEU A 36 -6.13 -4.66 4.01
N ASN A 37 -6.49 -4.99 5.25
CA ASN A 37 -7.86 -5.40 5.58
C ASN A 37 -8.86 -4.27 5.35
N ALA A 38 -8.53 -3.02 5.71
CA ALA A 38 -9.34 -1.85 5.38
C ALA A 38 -9.54 -1.69 3.86
N SER A 39 -8.50 -1.93 3.05
CA SER A 39 -8.60 -1.91 1.60
C SER A 39 -9.50 -3.02 1.05
N ARG A 40 -9.52 -4.21 1.68
CA ARG A 40 -10.45 -5.31 1.35
C ARG A 40 -11.91 -4.93 1.62
N GLU A 41 -12.19 -4.29 2.75
CA GLU A 41 -13.53 -3.80 3.05
C GLU A 41 -13.96 -2.68 2.10
N ASN A 42 -13.05 -1.75 1.76
CA ASN A 42 -13.31 -0.72 0.75
C ASN A 42 -13.68 -1.32 -0.63
N TYR A 43 -12.95 -2.36 -1.05
CA TYR A 43 -13.30 -3.09 -2.27
C TYR A 43 -14.73 -3.66 -2.21
N LYS A 44 -15.14 -4.26 -1.08
CA LYS A 44 -16.50 -4.78 -0.91
C LYS A 44 -17.54 -3.67 -1.00
N ALA A 45 -17.28 -2.52 -0.35
CA ALA A 45 -18.17 -1.35 -0.40
C ALA A 45 -18.33 -0.80 -1.82
N ILE A 46 -17.23 -0.65 -2.59
CA ILE A 46 -17.29 -0.18 -3.97
C ILE A 46 -18.03 -1.18 -4.88
N LYS A 47 -17.89 -2.48 -4.63
CA LYS A 47 -18.59 -3.52 -5.39
C LYS A 47 -20.12 -3.39 -5.27
N GLU A 48 -20.63 -2.93 -4.14
CA GLU A 48 -22.08 -2.69 -3.95
C GLU A 48 -22.62 -1.56 -4.85
N ASN A 49 -21.78 -0.68 -5.36
CA ASN A 49 -22.21 0.35 -6.33
C ASN A 49 -22.83 -0.27 -7.61
N ILE A 50 -22.51 -1.52 -7.94
CA ILE A 50 -23.15 -2.23 -9.06
C ILE A 50 -24.62 -2.48 -8.71
N ASN A 51 -24.93 -2.91 -7.48
CA ASN A 51 -26.29 -3.17 -7.04
C ASN A 51 -27.06 -1.85 -6.91
N ILE A 52 -26.43 -0.79 -6.39
CA ILE A 52 -27.01 0.56 -6.36
C ILE A 52 -27.32 1.05 -7.79
N SER A 53 -26.43 0.82 -8.76
CA SER A 53 -26.69 1.19 -10.15
C SER A 53 -27.78 0.34 -10.81
N ARG A 54 -27.95 -0.92 -10.41
CA ARG A 54 -29.03 -1.78 -10.87
C ARG A 54 -30.39 -1.37 -10.31
N SER A 55 -30.42 -0.81 -9.10
CA SER A 55 -31.66 -0.34 -8.48
C SER A 55 -32.35 0.78 -9.27
N GLU A 56 -31.62 1.47 -10.16
CA GLU A 56 -32.21 2.45 -11.09
C GLU A 56 -33.24 1.82 -12.05
N PHE A 57 -33.25 0.50 -12.19
CA PHE A 57 -34.19 -0.26 -13.02
C PHE A 57 -35.28 -0.94 -12.18
N LEU A 58 -35.25 -0.80 -10.87
CA LEU A 58 -36.23 -1.37 -9.96
C LEU A 58 -37.26 -0.32 -9.54
N PRO A 59 -38.50 -0.73 -9.21
CA PRO A 59 -39.48 0.18 -8.62
C PRO A 59 -39.03 0.66 -7.24
N THR A 60 -39.35 1.90 -6.93
CA THR A 60 -39.24 2.45 -5.59
C THR A 60 -40.62 2.55 -4.97
N VAL A 61 -40.78 2.10 -3.73
CA VAL A 61 -42.06 2.09 -2.99
C VAL A 61 -41.94 3.02 -1.79
N PHE A 62 -42.86 3.95 -1.68
CA PHE A 62 -42.93 4.91 -0.56
C PHE A 62 -44.28 4.80 0.15
N ILE A 63 -44.25 4.89 1.47
CA ILE A 63 -45.45 5.15 2.29
C ILE A 63 -45.28 6.53 2.86
N THR A 64 -46.26 7.40 2.67
CA THR A 64 -46.25 8.76 3.19
C THR A 64 -47.51 9.05 3.95
N GLY A 65 -47.39 9.64 5.15
CA GLY A 65 -48.47 10.20 5.93
C GLY A 65 -48.25 11.69 6.09
N SER A 66 -49.28 12.49 5.85
CA SER A 66 -49.24 13.93 6.06
C SER A 66 -50.52 14.44 6.71
N GLN A 67 -50.40 15.34 7.68
CA GLN A 67 -51.48 16.09 8.28
C GLN A 67 -51.24 17.58 7.94
N SER A 68 -52.25 18.25 7.40
CA SER A 68 -52.21 19.64 7.04
C SER A 68 -53.35 20.35 7.74
N SER A 69 -53.04 21.45 8.43
CA SER A 69 -54.04 22.38 8.98
C SER A 69 -53.99 23.66 8.18
N GLN A 70 -55.05 23.98 7.50
CA GLN A 70 -55.17 25.18 6.65
C GLN A 70 -56.30 26.07 7.16
N GLN A 71 -55.99 27.28 7.57
CA GLN A 71 -56.96 28.29 7.96
C GLN A 71 -57.03 29.33 6.84
N ASN A 72 -58.25 29.51 6.28
CA ASN A 72 -58.51 30.49 5.25
C ASN A 72 -59.41 31.59 5.83
N SER A 73 -58.85 32.80 5.97
CA SER A 73 -59.57 33.98 6.45
C SER A 73 -59.64 35.05 5.35
N ASN A 74 -60.55 36.04 5.54
CA ASN A 74 -60.76 37.13 4.58
C ASN A 74 -61.11 36.67 3.16
N ARG A 75 -61.96 35.67 3.06
CA ARG A 75 -62.34 35.04 1.78
C ARG A 75 -63.44 35.87 1.10
N THR A 76 -63.27 36.15 -0.17
CA THR A 76 -64.33 36.75 -1.02
C THR A 76 -64.53 35.89 -2.28
N ASN A 77 -65.78 35.79 -2.73
CA ASN A 77 -66.10 35.12 -4.00
C ASN A 77 -65.80 36.03 -5.18
N LYS A 78 -65.93 35.52 -6.41
CA LYS A 78 -65.66 36.26 -7.65
C LYS A 78 -66.55 37.49 -7.86
N VAL A 79 -67.64 37.56 -7.11
CA VAL A 79 -68.64 38.70 -7.17
C VAL A 79 -68.40 39.70 -6.04
N GLY A 80 -67.34 39.52 -5.24
CA GLY A 80 -66.97 40.43 -4.14
C GLY A 80 -67.70 40.18 -2.81
N THR A 81 -68.48 39.11 -2.66
CA THR A 81 -69.17 38.77 -1.41
C THR A 81 -68.19 38.12 -0.43
N THR A 82 -68.19 38.60 0.85
CA THR A 82 -67.41 38.03 1.91
C THR A 82 -67.94 36.62 2.25
N LEU A 83 -67.03 35.62 2.29
CA LEU A 83 -67.31 34.25 2.71
C LEU A 83 -66.82 34.06 4.12
N PRO A 84 -67.46 33.19 4.95
CA PRO A 84 -66.99 32.86 6.30
C PRO A 84 -65.60 32.23 6.28
N ASP A 85 -64.82 32.47 7.33
CA ASP A 85 -63.53 31.82 7.54
C ASP A 85 -63.73 30.33 7.59
N ASN A 86 -62.76 29.58 7.03
CA ASN A 86 -62.80 28.14 6.98
C ASN A 86 -61.47 27.57 7.49
N SER A 87 -61.56 26.57 8.40
CA SER A 87 -60.42 25.75 8.84
C SER A 87 -60.62 24.33 8.30
N ASN A 88 -59.59 23.82 7.62
CA ASN A 88 -59.54 22.44 7.11
C ASN A 88 -58.33 21.72 7.69
N ASN A 89 -58.56 20.58 8.39
CA ASN A 89 -57.51 19.73 8.96
C ASN A 89 -57.47 18.41 8.19
N SER A 90 -56.78 18.39 7.03
CA SER A 90 -56.73 17.20 6.20
C SER A 90 -55.64 16.23 6.61
N GLU A 91 -55.96 14.95 6.67
CA GLU A 91 -55.04 13.82 6.85
C GLU A 91 -54.95 13.06 5.50
N LYS A 92 -53.75 12.79 5.05
CA LYS A 92 -53.51 11.98 3.87
C LYS A 92 -52.53 10.86 4.18
N LYS A 93 -52.92 9.64 3.88
CA LYS A 93 -52.05 8.44 3.84
C LYS A 93 -51.95 7.95 2.44
N SER A 94 -50.74 7.65 1.95
CA SER A 94 -50.57 7.15 0.59
C SER A 94 -49.43 6.14 0.45
N ILE A 95 -49.64 5.18 -0.44
CA ILE A 95 -48.61 4.26 -0.94
C ILE A 95 -48.36 4.65 -2.39
N SER A 96 -47.05 4.91 -2.72
CA SER A 96 -46.65 5.27 -4.07
C SER A 96 -45.61 4.28 -4.58
N VAL A 97 -45.75 3.82 -5.81
CA VAL A 97 -44.78 2.98 -6.53
C VAL A 97 -44.30 3.75 -7.75
N ASP A 98 -43.01 4.08 -7.80
CA ASP A 98 -42.40 4.78 -8.91
C ASP A 98 -41.49 3.84 -9.70
N GLN A 99 -41.73 3.68 -10.99
CA GLN A 99 -40.92 2.88 -11.92
C GLN A 99 -40.40 3.75 -13.05
N LYS A 100 -39.07 3.86 -13.15
CA LYS A 100 -38.43 4.46 -14.32
C LYS A 100 -38.37 3.46 -15.46
N ILE A 101 -38.98 3.79 -16.58
CA ILE A 101 -39.07 2.92 -17.79
C ILE A 101 -37.92 3.22 -18.73
N PHE A 102 -37.60 4.50 -18.93
CA PHE A 102 -36.53 4.94 -19.81
C PHE A 102 -35.88 6.22 -19.31
N GLN A 103 -34.56 6.31 -19.38
CA GLN A 103 -33.76 7.45 -18.91
C GLN A 103 -32.64 7.79 -19.90
N GLY A 104 -32.87 7.69 -21.20
CA GLY A 104 -31.83 7.98 -22.22
C GLY A 104 -30.57 7.14 -22.07
N PHE A 105 -30.67 5.86 -21.64
CA PHE A 105 -29.55 4.97 -21.35
C PHE A 105 -28.68 5.36 -20.15
N GLN A 106 -29.11 6.30 -19.30
CA GLN A 106 -28.35 6.73 -18.11
C GLN A 106 -28.08 5.55 -17.19
N GLY A 107 -29.10 4.79 -16.78
CA GLY A 107 -28.94 3.62 -15.90
C GLY A 107 -27.99 2.55 -16.47
N TYR A 108 -28.07 2.29 -17.78
CA TYR A 108 -27.15 1.37 -18.45
C TYR A 108 -25.69 1.83 -18.38
N ASN A 109 -25.43 3.13 -18.61
CA ASN A 109 -24.09 3.68 -18.51
C ASN A 109 -23.61 3.77 -17.05
N LEU A 110 -24.51 3.96 -16.06
CA LEU A 110 -24.19 3.86 -14.64
C LEU A 110 -23.71 2.47 -14.26
N ILE A 111 -24.41 1.41 -14.68
CA ILE A 111 -23.97 0.02 -14.44
C ILE A 111 -22.61 -0.24 -15.07
N LYS A 112 -22.38 0.22 -16.31
CA LYS A 112 -21.07 0.07 -16.97
C LYS A 112 -19.97 0.82 -16.22
N LYS A 113 -20.25 2.02 -15.75
CA LYS A 113 -19.33 2.81 -14.92
C LYS A 113 -19.03 2.08 -13.62
N SER A 114 -20.03 1.60 -12.88
CA SER A 114 -19.83 0.90 -11.60
C SER A 114 -19.05 -0.40 -11.75
N LYS A 115 -19.17 -1.12 -12.89
CA LYS A 115 -18.29 -2.26 -13.18
C LYS A 115 -16.84 -1.83 -13.35
N LEU A 116 -16.57 -0.75 -14.09
CA LEU A 116 -15.20 -0.21 -14.22
C LEU A 116 -14.64 0.30 -12.89
N GLU A 117 -15.46 0.91 -12.03
CA GLU A 117 -15.08 1.31 -10.68
C GLU A 117 -14.77 0.11 -9.78
N THR A 118 -15.47 -1.01 -9.96
CA THR A 118 -15.15 -2.28 -9.26
C THR A 118 -13.83 -2.88 -9.76
N ASP A 119 -13.58 -2.83 -11.07
CA ASP A 119 -12.28 -3.25 -11.64
C ASP A 119 -11.15 -2.36 -11.11
N GLN A 120 -11.39 -1.05 -11.01
CA GLN A 120 -10.46 -0.10 -10.40
C GLN A 120 -10.17 -0.45 -8.94
N ALA A 121 -11.19 -0.67 -8.11
CA ALA A 121 -11.04 -1.07 -6.73
C ALA A 121 -10.28 -2.40 -6.57
N THR A 122 -10.45 -3.33 -7.51
CA THR A 122 -9.67 -4.59 -7.56
C THR A 122 -8.18 -4.32 -7.78
N LEU A 123 -7.85 -3.38 -8.68
CA LEU A 123 -6.45 -2.99 -8.93
C LEU A 123 -5.86 -2.18 -7.77
N GLU A 124 -6.66 -1.32 -7.12
CA GLU A 124 -6.25 -0.58 -5.91
C GLU A 124 -5.94 -1.54 -4.76
N LEU A 125 -6.79 -2.56 -4.54
CA LEU A 125 -6.53 -3.61 -3.57
C LEU A 125 -5.22 -4.34 -3.90
N LYS A 126 -5.02 -4.74 -5.16
CA LYS A 126 -3.79 -5.40 -5.61
C LYS A 126 -2.55 -4.52 -5.43
N ASN A 127 -2.67 -3.22 -5.67
CA ASN A 127 -1.60 -2.26 -5.41
C ASN A 127 -1.28 -2.17 -3.91
N THR A 128 -2.31 -2.13 -3.04
CA THR A 128 -2.14 -2.15 -1.58
C THR A 128 -1.48 -3.44 -1.11
N GLU A 129 -1.85 -4.60 -1.66
CA GLU A 129 -1.19 -5.88 -1.40
C GLU A 129 0.30 -5.83 -1.73
N GLN A 130 0.67 -5.30 -2.90
CA GLN A 130 2.08 -5.12 -3.29
C GLN A 130 2.83 -4.18 -2.35
N GLN A 131 2.21 -3.08 -1.94
CA GLN A 131 2.82 -2.13 -1.00
C GLN A 131 3.08 -2.79 0.36
N VAL A 132 2.11 -3.54 0.90
CA VAL A 132 2.27 -4.25 2.18
C VAL A 132 3.36 -5.32 2.08
N LEU A 133 3.40 -6.10 1.00
CA LEU A 133 4.46 -7.09 0.78
C LEU A 133 5.84 -6.44 0.66
N LEU A 134 5.96 -5.32 -0.05
CA LEU A 134 7.23 -4.58 -0.17
C LEU A 134 7.65 -3.99 1.18
N GLN A 135 6.73 -3.39 1.93
CA GLN A 135 7.01 -2.86 3.27
C GLN A 135 7.44 -3.97 4.23
N SER A 136 6.78 -5.14 4.17
CA SER A 136 7.12 -6.30 5.00
C SER A 136 8.50 -6.86 4.67
N ALA A 137 8.83 -6.99 3.39
CA ALA A 137 10.17 -7.40 2.95
C ALA A 137 11.24 -6.38 3.39
N THR A 138 10.94 -5.09 3.26
CA THR A 138 11.85 -4.02 3.69
C THR A 138 12.07 -4.06 5.20
N ALA A 139 11.00 -4.17 6.01
CA ALA A 139 11.09 -4.24 7.46
C ALA A 139 11.88 -5.47 7.94
N TYR A 140 11.72 -6.61 7.28
CA TYR A 140 12.48 -7.82 7.57
C TYR A 140 13.98 -7.63 7.32
N TYR A 141 14.37 -7.17 6.13
CA TYR A 141 15.78 -6.98 5.80
C TYR A 141 16.42 -5.84 6.57
N ASP A 142 15.66 -4.79 6.92
CA ASP A 142 16.10 -3.73 7.83
C ASP A 142 16.41 -4.30 9.22
N LEU A 143 15.53 -5.13 9.76
CA LEU A 143 15.74 -5.78 11.05
C LEU A 143 17.00 -6.64 11.03
N VAL A 144 17.21 -7.47 10.01
CA VAL A 144 18.41 -8.31 9.83
C VAL A 144 19.68 -7.44 9.80
N TYR A 145 19.66 -6.35 9.03
CA TYR A 145 20.77 -5.40 8.97
C TYR A 145 21.07 -4.76 10.34
N LYS A 146 20.03 -4.30 11.07
CA LYS A 146 20.23 -3.68 12.39
C LYS A 146 20.75 -4.67 13.45
N ILE A 147 20.33 -5.93 13.39
CA ILE A 147 20.89 -6.99 14.25
C ILE A 147 22.40 -7.16 13.97
N LYS A 148 22.80 -7.28 12.68
CA LYS A 148 24.23 -7.38 12.31
C LYS A 148 25.00 -6.15 12.75
N ASN A 149 24.44 -4.95 12.61
CA ASN A 149 25.07 -3.69 13.03
C ASN A 149 25.35 -3.67 14.52
N VAL A 150 24.39 -4.12 15.36
CA VAL A 150 24.60 -4.24 16.82
C VAL A 150 25.70 -5.25 17.13
N GLN A 151 25.72 -6.41 16.46
CA GLN A 151 26.74 -7.43 16.68
C GLN A 151 28.15 -6.92 16.33
N PHE A 152 28.30 -6.23 15.19
CA PHE A 152 29.59 -5.68 14.79
C PHE A 152 30.09 -4.59 15.76
N ASN A 153 29.19 -3.72 16.24
CA ASN A 153 29.56 -2.70 17.21
C ASN A 153 29.90 -3.33 18.60
N LEU A 154 29.18 -4.38 19.03
CA LEU A 154 29.50 -5.09 20.27
C LEU A 154 30.89 -5.75 20.20
N LEU A 155 31.19 -6.45 19.11
CA LEU A 155 32.52 -7.04 18.88
C LEU A 155 33.61 -5.96 18.85
N ASN A 156 33.30 -4.79 18.35
CA ASN A 156 34.27 -3.67 18.34
C ASN A 156 34.52 -3.10 19.73
N VAL A 157 33.49 -3.05 20.59
CA VAL A 157 33.66 -2.67 22.03
C VAL A 157 34.56 -3.68 22.71
N ASP A 158 34.29 -5.00 22.61
CA ASP A 158 35.13 -6.05 23.23
C ASP A 158 36.61 -5.97 22.77
N LEU A 159 36.84 -5.68 21.47
CA LEU A 159 38.20 -5.50 20.94
C LEU A 159 38.90 -4.26 21.54
N PHE A 160 38.18 -3.15 21.74
CA PHE A 160 38.77 -1.97 22.37
C PHE A 160 38.95 -2.11 23.87
N GLU A 161 38.08 -2.84 24.58
CA GLU A 161 38.28 -3.18 26.00
C GLU A 161 39.58 -3.95 26.19
N ARG A 162 39.82 -4.99 25.38
CA ARG A 162 41.08 -5.76 25.43
C ARG A 162 42.30 -4.92 25.04
N GLN A 163 42.12 -3.96 24.07
CA GLN A 163 43.19 -3.03 23.71
C GLN A 163 43.60 -2.14 24.86
N VAL A 164 42.64 -1.52 25.55
CA VAL A 164 42.89 -0.65 26.74
C VAL A 164 43.57 -1.44 27.84
N GLU A 165 43.14 -2.69 28.10
CA GLU A 165 43.77 -3.56 29.11
C GLU A 165 45.24 -3.86 28.73
N SER A 166 45.50 -4.22 27.45
CA SER A 166 46.86 -4.45 26.95
C SER A 166 47.72 -3.19 27.03
N ASP A 167 47.20 -2.04 26.56
CA ASP A 167 47.93 -0.77 26.57
C ASP A 167 48.22 -0.27 28.00
N SER A 168 47.29 -0.47 28.94
CA SER A 168 47.52 -0.18 30.37
C SER A 168 48.71 -0.99 30.94
N SER A 169 48.77 -2.29 30.60
CA SER A 169 49.86 -3.18 31.02
C SER A 169 51.20 -2.76 30.38
N ARG A 170 51.19 -2.35 29.12
CA ARG A 170 52.39 -1.91 28.38
C ARG A 170 52.90 -0.55 28.88
N LEU A 171 52.00 0.36 29.27
CA LEU A 171 52.37 1.65 29.91
C LEU A 171 53.10 1.41 31.24
N GLN A 172 52.60 0.49 32.07
CA GLN A 172 53.24 0.12 33.32
C GLN A 172 54.68 -0.40 33.14
N LYS A 173 54.95 -1.07 31.99
CA LYS A 173 56.27 -1.54 31.62
C LYS A 173 57.12 -0.49 30.92
N GLY A 174 56.58 0.71 30.64
CA GLY A 174 57.24 1.77 29.90
C GLY A 174 57.40 1.54 28.40
N GLU A 175 56.61 0.63 27.81
CA GLU A 175 56.68 0.26 26.39
C GLU A 175 55.89 1.24 25.50
N ILE A 176 54.92 1.96 26.06
CA ILE A 176 54.10 2.96 25.37
C ILE A 176 53.93 4.22 26.20
N THR A 177 53.40 5.28 25.58
CA THR A 177 53.17 6.57 26.25
C THR A 177 51.76 6.67 26.85
N LEU A 178 51.57 7.62 27.77
CA LEU A 178 50.24 7.97 28.30
C LEU A 178 49.29 8.43 27.18
N THR A 179 49.82 9.08 26.13
CA THR A 179 49.06 9.51 24.97
C THR A 179 48.48 8.32 24.21
N ASP A 180 49.22 7.22 24.07
CA ASP A 180 48.75 5.99 23.41
C ASP A 180 47.58 5.35 24.18
N LEU A 181 47.70 5.25 25.51
CA LEU A 181 46.62 4.77 26.39
C LEU A 181 45.38 5.66 26.28
N ALA A 182 45.52 6.99 26.38
CA ALA A 182 44.42 7.95 26.29
C ALA A 182 43.69 7.84 24.93
N GLN A 183 44.41 7.51 23.84
CA GLN A 183 43.85 7.30 22.51
C GLN A 183 43.00 6.01 22.43
N SER A 184 43.45 4.93 23.07
CA SER A 184 42.71 3.68 23.19
C SER A 184 41.42 3.86 24.03
N GLU A 185 41.54 4.56 25.19
CA GLU A 185 40.39 4.88 26.03
C GLU A 185 39.34 5.75 25.29
N SER A 186 39.79 6.77 24.54
CA SER A 186 38.93 7.61 23.69
C SER A 186 38.23 6.78 22.62
N SER A 187 38.93 5.81 22.00
CA SER A 187 38.39 4.92 21.00
C SER A 187 37.35 3.96 21.57
N LEU A 188 37.57 3.44 22.79
CA LEU A 188 36.62 2.63 23.54
C LEU A 188 35.34 3.43 23.86
N ALA A 189 35.48 4.67 24.35
CA ALA A 189 34.34 5.54 24.61
C ALA A 189 33.50 5.77 23.31
N GLY A 190 34.17 6.04 22.19
CA GLY A 190 33.52 6.17 20.87
C GLY A 190 32.84 4.89 20.39
N ALA A 191 33.43 3.71 20.63
CA ALA A 191 32.85 2.42 20.32
C ALA A 191 31.59 2.15 21.17
N ASN A 192 31.60 2.45 22.44
CA ASN A 192 30.45 2.35 23.34
C ASN A 192 29.29 3.26 22.89
N ALA A 193 29.58 4.49 22.50
CA ALA A 193 28.56 5.41 21.95
C ALA A 193 27.90 4.85 20.69
N LYS A 194 28.69 4.31 19.75
CA LYS A 194 28.17 3.67 18.52
C LYS A 194 27.34 2.41 18.83
N PHE A 195 27.75 1.61 19.79
CA PHE A 195 27.01 0.43 20.23
C PHE A 195 25.64 0.79 20.81
N ILE A 196 25.57 1.81 21.68
CA ILE A 196 24.32 2.31 22.26
C ILE A 196 23.40 2.83 21.14
N ALA A 197 23.94 3.61 20.19
CA ALA A 197 23.18 4.09 19.04
C ALA A 197 22.61 2.92 18.19
N ALA A 198 23.45 1.91 17.90
CA ALA A 198 23.02 0.72 17.16
C ALA A 198 21.91 -0.07 17.89
N LYS A 199 21.96 -0.18 19.24
CA LYS A 199 20.89 -0.80 20.04
C LYS A 199 19.57 -0.03 19.93
N THR A 200 19.63 1.29 19.97
CA THR A 200 18.44 2.16 19.81
C THR A 200 17.81 2.00 18.41
N GLU A 201 18.65 1.98 17.38
CA GLU A 201 18.18 1.72 16.00
C GLU A 201 17.55 0.33 15.84
N LEU A 202 18.11 -0.68 16.49
CA LEU A 202 17.54 -2.04 16.50
C LEU A 202 16.15 -2.06 17.17
N LEU A 203 15.99 -1.37 18.30
CA LEU A 203 14.69 -1.28 18.98
C LEU A 203 13.64 -0.65 18.08
N THR A 204 13.98 0.43 17.39
CA THR A 204 13.10 1.06 16.39
C THR A 204 12.75 0.12 15.24
N ALA A 205 13.73 -0.64 14.72
CA ALA A 205 13.50 -1.61 13.66
C ALA A 205 12.60 -2.77 14.11
N LYS A 206 12.76 -3.27 15.36
CA LYS A 206 11.87 -4.28 15.95
C LYS A 206 10.43 -3.78 16.04
N SER A 207 10.21 -2.59 16.57
CA SER A 207 8.88 -1.99 16.67
C SER A 207 8.23 -1.79 15.29
N ASN A 208 9.00 -1.36 14.29
CA ASN A 208 8.49 -1.21 12.93
C ASN A 208 8.15 -2.55 12.28
N PHE A 209 8.97 -3.58 12.49
CA PHE A 209 8.72 -4.95 12.05
C PHE A 209 7.40 -5.48 12.64
N GLU A 210 7.22 -5.39 13.95
CA GLU A 210 6.00 -5.86 14.64
C GLU A 210 4.76 -5.09 14.18
N ARG A 211 4.88 -3.78 13.95
CA ARG A 211 3.80 -2.96 13.44
C ARG A 211 3.33 -3.40 12.04
N ILE A 212 4.26 -3.75 11.15
CA ILE A 212 3.93 -4.10 9.75
C ILE A 212 3.52 -5.57 9.64
N ILE A 213 4.28 -6.48 10.27
CA ILE A 213 4.17 -7.94 10.09
C ILE A 213 3.16 -8.56 11.05
N ARG A 214 2.90 -7.91 12.21
CA ARG A 214 1.96 -8.38 13.25
C ARG A 214 2.36 -9.69 13.92
N LEU A 215 3.66 -9.95 13.95
CA LEU A 215 4.29 -11.01 14.74
C LEU A 215 5.44 -10.38 15.54
N PRO A 216 5.81 -10.97 16.69
CA PRO A 216 6.97 -10.51 17.43
C PRO A 216 8.23 -10.61 16.59
N ALA A 217 9.15 -9.67 16.80
CA ALA A 217 10.43 -9.69 16.10
C ALA A 217 11.24 -10.91 16.56
N PRO A 218 11.76 -11.74 15.63
CA PRO A 218 12.48 -12.94 15.99
C PRO A 218 13.80 -12.61 16.69
N GLU A 219 14.07 -13.27 17.80
CA GLU A 219 15.36 -13.16 18.50
C GLU A 219 16.48 -13.93 17.78
N LYS A 220 16.15 -14.90 16.96
CA LYS A 220 17.05 -15.92 16.37
C LYS A 220 17.34 -15.83 14.88
N ILE A 221 16.98 -14.73 14.18
CA ILE A 221 17.51 -14.48 12.81
C ILE A 221 19.05 -14.50 12.81
N ILE A 222 19.64 -14.52 13.96
CA ILE A 222 21.04 -14.32 14.32
C ILE A 222 21.96 -15.48 13.95
N LYS A 223 21.46 -16.70 13.78
CA LYS A 223 22.36 -17.87 13.61
C LYS A 223 22.71 -18.20 12.16
N ASP A 224 22.02 -17.63 11.19
CA ASP A 224 22.34 -17.84 9.79
C ASP A 224 22.96 -16.58 9.19
N ASN A 225 24.29 -16.55 9.09
CA ASN A 225 25.07 -15.44 8.52
C ASN A 225 24.83 -15.20 7.02
N SER A 226 23.93 -15.96 6.40
CA SER A 226 23.57 -15.77 5.01
C SER A 226 22.16 -15.19 4.90
N ILE A 227 22.04 -14.02 4.29
CA ILE A 227 20.77 -13.53 3.74
C ILE A 227 20.45 -14.45 2.55
N LYS A 228 19.80 -15.56 2.83
CA LYS A 228 19.29 -16.47 1.79
C LYS A 228 18.13 -15.75 1.11
N THR A 229 18.44 -15.10 0.02
CA THR A 229 17.46 -14.50 -0.87
C THR A 229 16.61 -15.61 -1.49
N ILE A 230 15.28 -15.48 -1.34
CA ILE A 230 14.35 -16.28 -2.13
C ILE A 230 14.72 -16.12 -3.60
N SER A 231 14.71 -17.23 -4.34
CA SER A 231 14.89 -17.21 -5.79
C SER A 231 13.69 -16.51 -6.43
N LEU A 232 13.80 -15.21 -6.66
CA LEU A 232 12.74 -14.39 -7.24
C LEU A 232 12.79 -14.46 -8.76
N ASN A 233 11.65 -14.70 -9.40
CA ASN A 233 11.52 -14.69 -10.85
C ASN A 233 11.57 -13.25 -11.39
N LEU A 234 12.78 -12.70 -11.49
CA LEU A 234 13.05 -11.34 -11.95
C LEU A 234 13.07 -11.25 -13.49
N PRO A 235 12.79 -10.08 -14.06
CA PRO A 235 13.03 -9.84 -15.48
C PRO A 235 14.49 -10.14 -15.88
N THR A 236 14.69 -10.72 -17.04
CA THR A 236 16.04 -11.05 -17.55
C THR A 236 16.82 -9.85 -18.10
N GLY A 237 16.10 -8.79 -18.49
CA GLY A 237 16.66 -7.56 -19.06
C GLY A 237 15.73 -6.37 -18.91
N LEU A 238 16.22 -5.17 -19.21
CA LEU A 238 15.45 -3.93 -19.14
C LEU A 238 14.21 -3.98 -20.06
N ASN A 239 14.37 -4.51 -21.29
CA ASN A 239 13.24 -4.62 -22.22
C ASN A 239 12.15 -5.55 -21.70
N SER A 240 12.50 -6.68 -21.08
CA SER A 240 11.51 -7.55 -20.44
C SER A 240 10.84 -6.89 -19.25
N ALA A 241 11.56 -6.06 -18.48
CA ALA A 241 10.99 -5.27 -17.40
C ALA A 241 9.97 -4.25 -17.94
N PHE A 242 10.23 -3.57 -19.05
CA PHE A 242 9.28 -2.66 -19.69
C PHE A 242 8.01 -3.40 -20.14
N ILE A 243 8.13 -4.53 -20.82
CA ILE A 243 6.99 -5.33 -21.27
C ILE A 243 6.13 -5.77 -20.08
N PHE A 244 6.76 -6.21 -18.99
CA PHE A 244 6.03 -6.61 -17.79
C PHE A 244 5.36 -5.43 -17.09
N SER A 245 6.01 -4.28 -16.96
CA SER A 245 5.44 -3.10 -16.34
C SER A 245 4.25 -2.55 -17.14
N GLU A 246 4.36 -2.50 -18.47
CA GLU A 246 3.26 -2.05 -19.34
C GLU A 246 1.99 -2.92 -19.20
N LYS A 247 2.18 -4.22 -18.99
CA LYS A 247 1.07 -5.19 -18.86
C LYS A 247 0.51 -5.28 -17.45
N ASN A 248 1.33 -5.14 -16.40
CA ASN A 248 0.94 -5.52 -15.04
C ASN A 248 1.08 -4.39 -14.02
N ASN A 249 1.72 -3.25 -14.34
CA ASN A 249 1.92 -2.17 -13.38
C ASN A 249 0.56 -1.60 -12.93
N PRO A 250 0.21 -1.67 -11.63
CA PRO A 250 -1.10 -1.25 -11.14
C PRO A 250 -1.38 0.23 -11.42
N LYS A 251 -0.39 1.12 -11.29
CA LYS A 251 -0.54 2.56 -11.52
C LYS A 251 -0.97 2.86 -12.96
N LEU A 252 -0.34 2.18 -13.93
CA LEU A 252 -0.71 2.32 -15.34
C LEU A 252 -2.10 1.76 -15.64
N LEU A 253 -2.42 0.59 -15.07
CA LEU A 253 -3.73 -0.04 -15.26
C LEU A 253 -4.85 0.81 -14.63
N LEU A 254 -4.62 1.41 -13.46
CA LEU A 254 -5.54 2.35 -12.83
C LEU A 254 -5.80 3.57 -13.73
N ALA A 255 -4.77 4.20 -14.26
CA ALA A 255 -4.92 5.34 -15.16
C ALA A 255 -5.70 5.00 -16.44
N LYS A 256 -5.51 3.79 -16.98
CA LYS A 256 -6.33 3.28 -18.12
C LYS A 256 -7.80 3.15 -17.74
N LEU A 257 -8.12 2.69 -16.53
CA LEU A 257 -9.50 2.60 -16.04
C LEU A 257 -10.09 3.97 -15.76
N ASP A 258 -9.34 4.90 -15.16
CA ASP A 258 -9.77 6.29 -14.95
C ASP A 258 -10.19 6.97 -16.27
N TYR A 259 -9.42 6.76 -17.33
CA TYR A 259 -9.79 7.25 -18.65
C TYR A 259 -11.12 6.64 -19.14
N LYS A 260 -11.30 5.31 -19.03
CA LYS A 260 -12.55 4.62 -19.40
C LYS A 260 -13.75 5.07 -18.56
N ILE A 261 -13.57 5.30 -17.27
CA ILE A 261 -14.59 5.85 -16.36
C ILE A 261 -14.98 7.27 -16.79
N SER A 262 -13.99 8.09 -17.18
CA SER A 262 -14.25 9.44 -17.69
C SER A 262 -15.05 9.44 -18.99
N GLU A 263 -14.88 8.44 -19.87
CA GLU A 263 -15.72 8.23 -21.06
C GLU A 263 -17.16 7.93 -20.66
N LYS A 264 -17.37 7.02 -19.70
CA LYS A 264 -18.72 6.72 -19.21
C LYS A 264 -19.39 7.91 -18.54
N ASN A 265 -18.64 8.75 -17.85
CA ASN A 265 -19.16 10.01 -17.31
C ASN A 265 -19.66 10.97 -18.41
N VAL A 266 -19.01 11.02 -19.58
CA VAL A 266 -19.50 11.76 -20.74
C VAL A 266 -20.78 11.15 -21.29
N ASP A 267 -20.87 9.82 -21.41
CA ASP A 267 -22.07 9.12 -21.91
C ASP A 267 -23.27 9.31 -20.97
N ILE A 268 -23.06 9.26 -19.64
CA ILE A 268 -24.09 9.57 -18.64
C ILE A 268 -24.58 11.03 -18.78
N GLU A 269 -23.69 11.97 -19.05
CA GLU A 269 -24.10 13.37 -19.21
C GLU A 269 -24.85 13.59 -20.53
N LYS A 270 -24.50 12.86 -21.59
CA LYS A 270 -25.27 12.87 -22.87
C LYS A 270 -26.69 12.37 -22.67
N SER A 271 -26.90 11.39 -21.78
CA SER A 271 -28.23 10.83 -21.51
C SER A 271 -29.24 11.89 -21.03
N LYS A 272 -28.79 12.98 -20.43
CA LYS A 272 -29.63 14.09 -19.95
C LYS A 272 -30.27 14.91 -21.07
N PHE A 273 -29.89 14.70 -22.32
CA PHE A 273 -30.51 15.32 -23.49
C PHE A 273 -31.59 14.42 -24.11
N SER A 274 -31.68 13.18 -23.66
CA SER A 274 -32.65 12.20 -24.14
C SER A 274 -34.00 12.33 -23.40
N PRO A 275 -35.10 11.88 -23.99
CA PRO A 275 -36.35 11.71 -23.27
C PRO A 275 -36.21 10.79 -22.07
N SER A 276 -37.07 10.98 -21.08
CA SER A 276 -37.26 10.06 -19.97
C SER A 276 -38.72 9.66 -19.83
N ALA A 277 -38.99 8.43 -19.44
CA ALA A 277 -40.31 7.91 -19.20
C ALA A 277 -40.39 7.21 -17.86
N SER A 278 -41.45 7.48 -17.11
CA SER A 278 -41.73 6.84 -15.81
C SER A 278 -43.21 6.50 -15.67
N ILE A 279 -43.49 5.52 -14.86
CA ILE A 279 -44.84 5.15 -14.42
C ILE A 279 -44.86 5.33 -12.90
N ASN A 280 -45.90 6.03 -12.41
CA ASN A 280 -46.19 6.18 -11.01
C ASN A 280 -47.59 5.60 -10.75
N TYR A 281 -47.71 4.75 -9.72
CA TYR A 281 -48.98 4.30 -9.17
C TYR A 281 -49.06 4.83 -7.74
N THR A 282 -50.18 5.49 -7.41
CA THR A 282 -50.40 6.03 -6.07
C THR A 282 -51.81 5.61 -5.62
N GLN A 283 -51.88 4.98 -4.46
CA GLN A 283 -53.11 4.78 -3.71
C GLN A 283 -53.08 5.69 -2.48
N SER A 284 -54.08 6.53 -2.32
CA SER A 284 -54.16 7.46 -1.19
C SER A 284 -55.54 7.46 -0.54
N GLN A 285 -55.53 7.50 0.79
CA GLN A 285 -56.70 7.74 1.63
C GLN A 285 -56.59 9.16 2.19
N ASN A 286 -57.61 9.95 1.97
CA ASN A 286 -57.69 11.33 2.45
C ASN A 286 -58.88 11.44 3.41
N LYS A 287 -58.66 12.03 4.59
CA LYS A 287 -59.68 12.42 5.55
C LYS A 287 -59.80 13.93 5.62
N ASP A 288 -61.01 14.46 5.86
CA ASP A 288 -61.29 15.91 5.80
C ASP A 288 -60.80 16.51 4.49
N PHE A 289 -61.08 15.83 3.36
CA PHE A 289 -60.51 16.13 2.05
C PHE A 289 -60.97 17.51 1.57
N SER A 290 -62.22 17.90 1.82
CA SER A 290 -62.78 19.19 1.50
C SER A 290 -63.97 19.54 2.39
N SER A 291 -64.49 20.78 2.28
CA SER A 291 -65.68 21.18 3.01
C SER A 291 -66.97 20.39 2.69
N SER A 292 -66.95 19.57 1.64
CA SER A 292 -68.08 18.75 1.19
C SER A 292 -67.80 17.24 1.13
N VAL A 293 -66.55 16.83 1.34
CA VAL A 293 -66.12 15.39 1.29
C VAL A 293 -65.26 15.12 2.50
N ASP A 294 -65.73 14.23 3.38
CA ASP A 294 -65.06 13.84 4.60
C ASP A 294 -63.95 12.81 4.31
N GLU A 295 -64.24 11.72 3.63
CA GLU A 295 -63.28 10.68 3.27
C GLU A 295 -63.28 10.44 1.77
N ALA A 296 -62.08 10.24 1.18
CA ALA A 296 -61.91 9.89 -0.22
C ALA A 296 -60.75 8.91 -0.39
N ASP A 297 -61.01 7.75 -0.97
CA ASP A 297 -59.98 6.83 -1.47
C ASP A 297 -59.73 7.14 -2.95
N GLN A 298 -58.46 7.30 -3.30
CA GLN A 298 -58.05 7.64 -4.68
C GLN A 298 -56.94 6.72 -5.16
N GLU A 299 -57.15 6.10 -6.32
CA GLU A 299 -56.15 5.37 -7.05
C GLU A 299 -55.75 6.15 -8.31
N THR A 300 -54.45 6.32 -8.52
CA THR A 300 -53.92 7.07 -9.67
C THR A 300 -52.82 6.29 -10.33
N LEU A 301 -52.97 5.94 -11.59
CA LEU A 301 -51.89 5.44 -12.45
C LEU A 301 -51.50 6.56 -13.43
N LYS A 302 -50.24 7.00 -13.36
CA LYS A 302 -49.73 8.12 -14.16
C LYS A 302 -48.50 7.67 -14.94
N ALA A 303 -48.59 7.72 -16.29
CA ALA A 303 -47.41 7.59 -17.15
C ALA A 303 -46.94 9.00 -17.55
N THR A 304 -45.65 9.25 -17.39
CA THR A 304 -45.06 10.57 -17.70
C THR A 304 -43.89 10.40 -18.65
N VAL A 305 -43.91 11.13 -19.75
CA VAL A 305 -42.77 11.27 -20.69
C VAL A 305 -42.29 12.72 -20.60
N THR A 306 -41.01 12.90 -20.36
CA THR A 306 -40.38 14.22 -20.27
C THR A 306 -39.29 14.35 -21.32
N ILE A 307 -39.39 15.36 -22.20
CA ILE A 307 -38.39 15.67 -23.25
C ILE A 307 -37.75 17.02 -22.83
N PRO A 308 -36.47 17.04 -22.44
CA PRO A 308 -35.79 18.28 -22.05
C PRO A 308 -35.39 19.08 -23.28
N LEU A 309 -36.13 20.13 -23.62
CA LEU A 309 -35.78 21.00 -24.75
C LEU A 309 -34.69 22.02 -24.39
N PHE A 310 -34.85 22.70 -23.28
CA PHE A 310 -33.90 23.73 -22.80
C PHE A 310 -33.90 23.82 -21.29
N LYS A 311 -32.70 23.78 -20.69
CA LYS A 311 -32.48 23.92 -19.23
C LYS A 311 -31.47 25.04 -18.92
N GLY A 312 -31.66 26.23 -19.51
CA GLY A 312 -30.79 27.37 -19.24
C GLY A 312 -29.30 27.11 -19.56
N GLY A 313 -29.00 26.28 -20.56
CA GLY A 313 -27.62 25.95 -20.92
C GLY A 313 -26.90 24.97 -19.97
N LYS A 314 -27.53 24.56 -18.84
CA LYS A 314 -26.91 23.68 -17.80
C LYS A 314 -26.42 22.35 -18.37
N ASN A 315 -27.24 21.67 -19.17
CA ASN A 315 -26.84 20.36 -19.73
C ASN A 315 -25.65 20.49 -20.68
N TYR A 316 -25.62 21.54 -21.51
CA TYR A 316 -24.52 21.80 -22.42
C TYR A 316 -23.20 22.06 -21.68
N SER A 317 -23.23 22.95 -20.68
CA SER A 317 -22.05 23.27 -19.86
C SER A 317 -21.56 22.06 -19.06
N SER A 318 -22.47 21.24 -18.49
CA SER A 318 -22.13 19.98 -17.82
C SER A 318 -21.48 18.98 -18.77
N LEU A 319 -22.01 18.80 -19.96
CA LEU A 319 -21.40 17.92 -20.98
C LEU A 319 -20.01 18.43 -21.38
N LYS A 320 -19.85 19.74 -21.61
CA LYS A 320 -18.56 20.36 -21.93
C LYS A 320 -17.55 20.15 -20.81
N LYS A 321 -17.96 20.34 -19.55
CA LYS A 321 -17.15 20.04 -18.36
C LYS A 321 -16.67 18.57 -18.35
N LYS A 322 -17.56 17.61 -18.62
CA LYS A 322 -17.19 16.18 -18.65
C LYS A 322 -16.25 15.83 -19.81
N LYS A 323 -16.42 16.47 -20.98
CA LYS A 323 -15.48 16.34 -22.10
C LYS A 323 -14.08 16.85 -21.74
N PHE A 324 -13.95 17.99 -21.06
CA PHE A 324 -12.66 18.49 -20.57
C PHE A 324 -12.03 17.54 -19.53
N ARG A 325 -12.84 16.97 -18.63
CA ARG A 325 -12.36 15.97 -17.66
C ARG A 325 -11.85 14.70 -18.35
N LYS A 326 -12.51 14.27 -19.43
CA LYS A 326 -12.01 13.16 -20.26
C LYS A 326 -10.68 13.50 -20.93
N ALA A 327 -10.54 14.70 -21.50
CA ALA A 327 -9.27 15.17 -22.07
C ALA A 327 -8.16 15.22 -21.01
N GLN A 328 -8.47 15.74 -19.81
CA GLN A 328 -7.55 15.74 -18.67
C GLN A 328 -7.10 14.31 -18.32
N SER A 329 -8.03 13.36 -18.18
CA SER A 329 -7.68 11.96 -17.86
C SER A 329 -6.80 11.32 -18.93
N ASN A 330 -6.98 11.68 -20.21
CA ASN A 330 -6.12 11.19 -21.30
C ASN A 330 -4.69 11.73 -21.18
N LEU A 331 -4.53 13.02 -20.86
CA LEU A 331 -3.22 13.63 -20.66
C LEU A 331 -2.50 13.04 -19.44
N ILE A 332 -3.22 12.80 -18.34
CA ILE A 332 -2.71 12.11 -17.14
C ILE A 332 -2.27 10.68 -17.50
N LEU A 333 -3.04 9.95 -18.32
CA LEU A 333 -2.67 8.61 -18.78
C LEU A 333 -1.35 8.63 -19.58
N GLN A 334 -1.16 9.61 -20.47
CA GLN A 334 0.08 9.76 -21.24
C GLN A 334 1.29 10.05 -20.32
N ASP A 335 1.10 10.91 -19.31
CA ASP A 335 2.13 11.22 -18.32
C ASP A 335 2.52 9.97 -17.50
N ILE A 336 1.53 9.22 -17.01
CA ILE A 336 1.75 7.99 -16.24
C ILE A 336 2.44 6.90 -17.07
N ILE A 337 2.18 6.81 -18.38
CA ILE A 337 2.92 5.89 -19.26
C ILE A 337 4.43 6.21 -19.22
N ASN A 338 4.78 7.48 -19.33
CA ASN A 338 6.18 7.93 -19.29
C ASN A 338 6.79 7.75 -17.88
N GLU A 339 6.04 8.09 -16.84
CA GLU A 339 6.47 7.91 -15.44
C GLU A 339 6.77 6.43 -15.14
N VAL A 340 5.86 5.51 -15.47
CA VAL A 340 6.06 4.07 -15.25
C VAL A 340 7.27 3.54 -16.04
N LYS A 341 7.51 4.06 -17.23
CA LYS A 341 8.69 3.71 -18.01
C LYS A 341 9.97 4.18 -17.30
N THR A 342 9.99 5.41 -16.80
CA THR A 342 11.10 5.97 -16.02
C THR A 342 11.33 5.21 -14.72
N ASP A 343 10.27 4.91 -13.96
CA ASP A 343 10.34 4.15 -12.70
C ASP A 343 10.87 2.73 -12.92
N THR A 344 10.48 2.10 -14.03
CA THR A 344 10.99 0.77 -14.40
C THR A 344 12.48 0.82 -14.72
N ALA A 345 12.94 1.81 -15.48
CA ALA A 345 14.37 1.99 -15.79
C ALA A 345 15.18 2.27 -14.52
N ASN A 346 14.68 3.15 -13.65
CA ASN A 346 15.32 3.48 -12.38
C ASN A 346 15.42 2.24 -11.46
N SER A 347 14.33 1.49 -11.29
CA SER A 347 14.33 0.30 -10.44
C SER A 347 15.24 -0.80 -10.98
N TRP A 348 15.32 -0.96 -12.30
CA TRP A 348 16.26 -1.87 -12.94
C TRP A 348 17.71 -1.44 -12.70
N SER A 349 18.01 -0.15 -12.87
CA SER A 349 19.35 0.40 -12.63
C SER A 349 19.77 0.26 -11.17
N VAL A 350 18.88 0.54 -10.21
CA VAL A 350 19.13 0.34 -8.77
C VAL A 350 19.39 -1.13 -8.45
N TYR A 351 18.62 -2.06 -9.02
CA TYR A 351 18.86 -3.50 -8.86
C TYR A 351 20.27 -3.90 -9.37
N LYS A 352 20.65 -3.44 -10.55
CA LYS A 352 21.96 -3.75 -11.12
C LYS A 352 23.11 -3.13 -10.33
N SER A 353 23.00 -1.85 -9.97
CA SER A 353 24.01 -1.16 -9.17
C SER A 353 24.16 -1.77 -7.77
N SER A 354 23.05 -2.11 -7.09
CA SER A 354 23.08 -2.78 -5.78
C SER A 354 23.83 -4.11 -5.83
N SER A 355 23.66 -4.89 -6.90
CA SER A 355 24.42 -6.15 -7.10
C SER A 355 25.93 -5.90 -7.24
N SER A 356 26.32 -4.85 -7.97
CA SER A 356 27.73 -4.49 -8.13
C SER A 356 28.34 -3.93 -6.84
N ILE A 357 27.58 -3.09 -6.12
CA ILE A 357 27.99 -2.54 -4.82
C ILE A 357 28.19 -3.67 -3.81
N LEU A 358 27.29 -4.66 -3.77
CA LEU A 358 27.43 -5.83 -2.88
C LEU A 358 28.72 -6.60 -3.16
N LYS A 359 29.06 -6.86 -4.42
CA LYS A 359 30.32 -7.52 -4.78
C LYS A 359 31.55 -6.72 -4.37
N ALA A 360 31.51 -5.40 -4.56
CA ALA A 360 32.60 -4.51 -4.18
C ALA A 360 32.79 -4.46 -2.64
N THR A 361 31.71 -4.34 -1.89
CA THR A 361 31.79 -4.32 -0.41
C THR A 361 32.20 -5.67 0.18
N GLN A 362 31.85 -6.80 -0.43
CA GLN A 362 32.37 -8.13 -0.06
C GLN A 362 33.89 -8.21 -0.26
N ALA A 363 34.40 -7.71 -1.38
CA ALA A 363 35.85 -7.66 -1.63
C ALA A 363 36.55 -6.72 -0.64
N GLN A 364 35.91 -5.57 -0.30
CA GLN A 364 36.42 -4.63 0.70
C GLN A 364 36.53 -5.27 2.08
N VAL A 365 35.50 -6.01 2.53
CA VAL A 365 35.54 -6.72 3.83
C VAL A 365 36.72 -7.70 3.84
N LYS A 366 36.87 -8.54 2.81
CA LYS A 366 37.95 -9.51 2.72
C LYS A 366 39.34 -8.86 2.81
N ALA A 367 39.54 -7.77 2.09
CA ALA A 367 40.80 -7.02 2.14
C ALA A 367 41.04 -6.36 3.50
N ALA A 368 40.01 -5.78 4.12
CA ALA A 368 40.11 -5.16 5.43
C ALA A 368 40.36 -6.19 6.54
N GLU A 369 39.82 -7.41 6.43
CA GLU A 369 40.08 -8.53 7.37
C GLU A 369 41.56 -8.91 7.34
N ILE A 370 42.13 -9.16 6.16
CA ILE A 370 43.54 -9.50 5.98
C ILE A 370 44.46 -8.39 6.53
N ALA A 371 44.13 -7.11 6.19
CA ALA A 371 44.94 -5.98 6.65
C ALA A 371 44.87 -5.82 8.17
N ASN A 372 43.67 -5.94 8.78
CA ASN A 372 43.52 -5.85 10.23
C ASN A 372 44.24 -6.98 10.96
N GLU A 373 44.15 -8.21 10.46
CA GLU A 373 44.85 -9.37 11.03
C GLU A 373 46.36 -9.16 10.99
N GLY A 374 46.93 -8.76 9.84
CA GLY A 374 48.35 -8.49 9.69
C GLY A 374 48.85 -7.40 10.62
N ILE A 375 48.16 -6.22 10.63
CA ILE A 375 48.56 -5.10 11.52
C ILE A 375 48.47 -5.49 12.98
N THR A 376 47.47 -6.26 13.41
CA THR A 376 47.31 -6.70 14.78
C THR A 376 48.44 -7.67 15.19
N LEU A 377 48.78 -8.65 14.34
CA LEU A 377 49.87 -9.59 14.58
C LEU A 377 51.24 -8.87 14.68
N GLU A 378 51.51 -7.91 13.76
CA GLU A 378 52.75 -7.11 13.79
C GLU A 378 52.85 -6.23 15.06
N TYR A 379 51.71 -5.68 15.53
CA TYR A 379 51.67 -4.92 16.78
C TYR A 379 51.91 -5.80 17.99
N ASP A 380 51.27 -6.95 18.10
CA ASP A 380 51.38 -7.90 19.22
C ASP A 380 52.79 -8.53 19.31
N SER A 381 53.48 -8.69 18.20
CA SER A 381 54.87 -9.19 18.15
C SER A 381 55.91 -8.14 18.53
N GLY A 382 55.52 -6.93 18.84
CA GLY A 382 56.43 -5.84 19.22
C GLY A 382 57.18 -5.18 18.08
N ASN A 383 56.78 -5.47 16.81
CA ASN A 383 57.44 -4.98 15.60
C ASN A 383 56.71 -3.75 15.00
N THR A 384 57.34 -2.63 14.95
CA THR A 384 57.15 -1.46 14.05
C THR A 384 55.74 -0.84 13.92
N ARG A 385 54.67 -1.45 14.40
CA ARG A 385 53.31 -0.89 14.33
C ARG A 385 52.92 -0.13 15.57
N THR A 386 52.16 0.96 15.39
CA THR A 386 51.67 1.84 16.43
C THR A 386 50.26 1.45 16.88
N THR A 387 49.87 1.80 18.11
CA THR A 387 48.49 1.72 18.61
C THR A 387 47.51 2.40 17.68
N LEU A 388 47.89 3.54 17.11
CA LEU A 388 47.06 4.29 16.14
C LEU A 388 46.73 3.46 14.89
N GLU A 389 47.71 2.74 14.31
CA GLU A 389 47.51 1.91 13.13
C GLU A 389 46.54 0.76 13.40
N VAL A 390 46.60 0.13 14.60
CA VAL A 390 45.66 -0.91 15.02
C VAL A 390 44.25 -0.34 15.13
N ILE A 391 44.08 0.82 15.80
CA ILE A 391 42.78 1.50 15.94
C ILE A 391 42.20 1.83 14.53
N GLN A 392 43.01 2.36 13.64
CA GLN A 392 42.58 2.70 12.26
C GLN A 392 42.17 1.47 11.47
N SER A 393 42.95 0.38 11.53
CA SER A 393 42.63 -0.87 10.81
C SER A 393 41.34 -1.51 11.30
N ARG A 394 41.09 -1.52 12.63
CA ARG A 394 39.83 -1.99 13.23
C ARG A 394 38.64 -1.14 12.81
N SER A 395 38.80 0.18 12.78
CA SER A 395 37.77 1.09 12.31
C SER A 395 37.43 0.88 10.83
N LEU A 396 38.45 0.64 9.98
CA LEU A 396 38.24 0.31 8.55
C LEU A 396 37.48 -1.02 8.40
N LEU A 397 37.86 -2.05 9.14
CA LEU A 397 37.18 -3.36 9.10
C LEU A 397 35.73 -3.25 9.58
N LEU A 398 35.48 -2.57 10.71
CA LEU A 398 34.12 -2.32 11.21
C LEU A 398 33.25 -1.63 10.14
N ASN A 399 33.76 -0.55 9.56
CA ASN A 399 33.05 0.22 8.53
C ASN A 399 32.80 -0.61 7.26
N ALA A 400 33.77 -1.45 6.85
CA ALA A 400 33.60 -2.36 5.73
C ALA A 400 32.49 -3.40 6.00
N ARG A 401 32.47 -4.01 7.18
CA ARG A 401 31.44 -4.99 7.59
C ARG A 401 30.04 -4.37 7.66
N ILE A 402 29.90 -3.18 8.24
CA ILE A 402 28.62 -2.44 8.31
C ILE A 402 28.16 -2.08 6.91
N SER A 403 29.07 -1.57 6.05
CA SER A 403 28.77 -1.22 4.65
C SER A 403 28.33 -2.44 3.84
N ASN A 404 28.97 -3.58 4.01
CA ASN A 404 28.58 -4.83 3.36
C ASN A 404 27.19 -5.31 3.84
N ALA A 405 26.91 -5.30 5.13
CA ALA A 405 25.61 -5.67 5.66
C ALA A 405 24.48 -4.75 5.13
N LYS A 406 24.77 -3.45 4.98
CA LYS A 406 23.86 -2.50 4.34
C LYS A 406 23.66 -2.82 2.85
N ALA A 407 24.74 -3.13 2.12
CA ALA A 407 24.67 -3.49 0.70
C ALA A 407 23.87 -4.80 0.48
N GLU A 408 24.00 -5.79 1.36
CA GLU A 408 23.18 -7.01 1.36
C GLU A 408 21.69 -6.68 1.49
N ARG A 409 21.33 -5.83 2.45
CA ARG A 409 19.95 -5.36 2.64
C ARG A 409 19.45 -4.61 1.41
N ASP A 410 20.21 -3.66 0.88
CA ASP A 410 19.83 -2.83 -0.25
C ASP A 410 19.64 -3.67 -1.51
N PHE A 411 20.49 -4.65 -1.75
CA PHE A 411 20.34 -5.59 -2.86
C PHE A 411 19.08 -6.46 -2.71
N ALA A 412 18.81 -7.00 -1.53
CA ALA A 412 17.62 -7.78 -1.28
C ALA A 412 16.35 -6.94 -1.53
N VAL A 413 16.26 -5.74 -0.93
CA VAL A 413 15.11 -4.84 -1.09
C VAL A 413 14.94 -4.38 -2.53
N SER A 414 16.02 -4.15 -3.29
CA SER A 414 15.96 -3.73 -4.70
C SER A 414 15.26 -4.75 -5.60
N LYS A 415 15.38 -6.05 -5.30
CA LYS A 415 14.66 -7.12 -6.02
C LYS A 415 13.14 -7.00 -5.83
N PHE A 416 12.69 -6.79 -4.59
CA PHE A 416 11.26 -6.60 -4.28
C PHE A 416 10.72 -5.30 -4.89
N LYS A 417 11.49 -4.21 -4.86
CA LYS A 417 11.13 -2.95 -5.52
C LYS A 417 10.95 -3.14 -7.02
N LEU A 418 11.86 -3.85 -7.67
CA LEU A 418 11.74 -4.16 -9.10
C LEU A 418 10.47 -4.98 -9.39
N LEU A 419 10.18 -6.02 -8.59
CA LEU A 419 8.96 -6.81 -8.73
C LEU A 419 7.70 -5.99 -8.52
N ALA A 420 7.69 -5.04 -7.58
CA ALA A 420 6.57 -4.14 -7.36
C ALA A 420 6.32 -3.22 -8.57
N VAL A 421 7.37 -2.60 -9.11
CA VAL A 421 7.26 -1.72 -10.28
C VAL A 421 6.81 -2.47 -11.53
N VAL A 422 7.26 -3.70 -11.74
CA VAL A 422 6.79 -4.52 -12.88
C VAL A 422 5.43 -5.20 -12.61
N GLY A 423 4.81 -4.96 -11.44
CA GLY A 423 3.48 -5.47 -11.10
C GLY A 423 3.42 -6.98 -10.81
N LYS A 424 4.56 -7.60 -10.49
CA LYS A 424 4.68 -9.05 -10.21
C LYS A 424 4.90 -9.38 -8.73
N LEU A 425 4.92 -8.42 -7.83
CA LEU A 425 5.05 -8.66 -6.40
C LEU A 425 3.73 -9.14 -5.82
N THR A 426 3.48 -10.43 -5.85
CA THR A 426 2.30 -11.08 -5.28
C THR A 426 2.73 -12.22 -4.37
N LEU A 427 1.92 -12.52 -3.33
CA LEU A 427 2.21 -13.62 -2.41
C LEU A 427 2.30 -14.97 -3.14
N GLU A 428 1.47 -15.17 -4.18
CA GLU A 428 1.49 -16.38 -5.00
C GLU A 428 2.81 -16.55 -5.76
N ASN A 429 3.32 -15.48 -6.38
CA ASN A 429 4.60 -15.53 -7.08
C ASN A 429 5.77 -15.78 -6.11
N LEU A 430 5.70 -15.24 -4.89
CA LEU A 430 6.71 -15.46 -3.86
C LEU A 430 6.71 -16.90 -3.31
N LYS A 431 5.57 -17.60 -3.32
CA LYS A 431 5.46 -18.99 -2.91
C LYS A 431 5.94 -19.97 -3.98
N LYS A 432 5.86 -19.60 -5.25
CA LYS A 432 6.31 -20.42 -6.39
C LYS A 432 7.82 -20.31 -6.66
N SER A 433 8.48 -19.35 -6.00
CA SER A 433 9.92 -19.09 -6.09
C SER A 433 10.68 -19.89 -5.04
#